data_5aadab710fed58038bc3f7229b341e73
#
_entry.id   5aadab710fed58038bc3f7229b341e73
#
_cell.length_a   1.000
_cell.length_b   1.000
_cell.length_c   1.000
_cell.angle_alpha   90.00
_cell.angle_beta   90.00
_cell.angle_gamma   90.00
#
_symmetry.space_group_name_H-M   'P 1'
#
loop_
_entity.id
_entity.type
_entity.pdbx_description
1 polymer ?
#
loop_
_entity_poly.entity_id
_entity_poly.type
_entity_poly.pdbx_seq_one_letter_code
_entity_poly.pdbx_strand_id
1 'polypeptide(L)'
;MILLLECIVVCLLFTLIILPAQYKDPIKMIMSYPPKIRKRVEELPQYKDSIQKREKAHIGKKICGIVFFIIVFSAVAYFSGCRDFKSTFFHVFILFLVVNLFDLFVLDMGIFCHSKKLRIPGTEDMEKEYKDYFFHAKGAFIGTLLGVVIALASAGIIKIFL
;
A
#
# COMPACT_ATOMS: atom_id res chain seq x y z
N MET A 1 13.69 -7.99 -19.19
CA MET A 1 14.68 -7.13 -18.52
C MET A 1 14.06 -5.81 -18.05
N ILE A 2 13.29 -5.09 -18.87
CA ILE A 2 12.63 -3.81 -18.50
C ILE A 2 11.71 -3.97 -17.28
N LEU A 3 10.77 -4.91 -17.28
CA LEU A 3 9.83 -5.14 -16.17
C LEU A 3 10.55 -5.38 -14.82
N LEU A 4 11.65 -6.12 -14.80
CA LEU A 4 12.41 -6.36 -13.57
C LEU A 4 13.00 -5.05 -13.02
N LEU A 5 13.56 -4.21 -13.89
CA LEU A 5 14.09 -2.90 -13.51
C LEU A 5 12.98 -2.00 -12.95
N GLU A 6 11.84 -1.99 -13.61
CA GLU A 6 10.65 -1.24 -13.14
C GLU A 6 10.18 -1.71 -11.76
N CYS A 7 10.11 -3.02 -11.54
CA CYS A 7 9.77 -3.57 -10.22
C CYS A 7 10.73 -3.06 -9.14
N ILE A 8 12.04 -3.08 -9.40
CA ILE A 8 13.05 -2.59 -8.45
C ILE A 8 12.86 -1.09 -8.19
N VAL A 9 12.74 -0.29 -9.25
CA VAL A 9 12.56 1.17 -9.12
C VAL A 9 11.29 1.51 -8.36
N VAL A 10 10.16 0.86 -8.68
CA VAL A 10 8.88 1.13 -8.00
C VAL A 10 8.94 0.71 -6.54
N CYS A 11 9.54 -0.45 -6.20
CA CYS A 11 9.73 -0.86 -4.80
C CYS A 11 10.59 0.14 -4.02
N LEU A 12 11.67 0.66 -4.62
CA LEU A 12 12.52 1.67 -3.99
C LEU A 12 11.77 2.99 -3.77
N LEU A 13 11.06 3.48 -4.79
CA LEU A 13 10.25 4.70 -4.69
C LEU A 13 9.15 4.54 -3.64
N PHE A 14 8.46 3.40 -3.61
CA PHE A 14 7.45 3.08 -2.61
C PHE A 14 8.03 3.13 -1.19
N THR A 15 9.19 2.51 -0.98
CA THR A 15 9.91 2.53 0.30
C THR A 15 10.26 3.96 0.73
N LEU A 16 10.82 4.77 -0.19
CA LEU A 16 11.21 6.15 0.06
C LEU A 16 10.03 7.06 0.40
N ILE A 17 8.83 6.73 -0.04
CA ILE A 17 7.61 7.48 0.28
C ILE A 17 7.00 6.99 1.60
N ILE A 18 6.84 5.67 1.76
CA ILE A 18 6.07 5.09 2.88
C ILE A 18 6.86 5.15 4.19
N LEU A 19 8.12 4.73 4.21
CA LEU A 19 8.88 4.67 5.47
C LEU A 19 9.06 6.04 6.13
N PRO A 20 9.51 7.09 5.43
CA PRO A 20 9.62 8.42 6.07
C PRO A 20 8.27 8.95 6.56
N ALA A 21 7.18 8.69 5.83
CA ALA A 21 5.84 9.10 6.24
C ALA A 21 5.39 8.40 7.53
N GLN A 22 5.67 7.10 7.66
CA GLN A 22 5.37 6.31 8.86
C GLN A 22 6.22 6.74 10.07
N TYR A 23 7.54 6.94 9.87
CA TYR A 23 8.44 7.35 10.95
C TYR A 23 8.17 8.78 11.45
N LYS A 24 7.73 9.68 10.57
CA LYS A 24 7.45 11.07 10.93
C LYS A 24 6.17 11.21 11.76
N ASP A 25 5.14 10.47 11.43
CA ASP A 25 3.84 10.54 12.10
C ASP A 25 3.09 9.19 11.98
N PRO A 26 3.32 8.24 12.90
CA PRO A 26 2.65 6.94 12.89
C PRO A 26 1.12 7.05 12.88
N ILE A 27 0.55 8.09 13.50
CA ILE A 27 -0.90 8.33 13.52
C ILE A 27 -1.46 8.60 12.12
N LYS A 28 -0.65 9.15 11.20
CA LYS A 28 -1.10 9.31 9.81
C LYS A 28 -1.46 8.02 9.13
N MET A 29 -0.82 6.94 9.51
CA MET A 29 -0.99 5.62 8.91
C MET A 29 -1.80 4.66 9.81
N ILE A 30 -2.50 5.20 10.84
CA ILE A 30 -3.23 4.38 11.84
C ILE A 30 -4.21 3.38 11.20
N MET A 31 -4.77 3.70 10.04
CA MET A 31 -5.69 2.81 9.34
C MET A 31 -5.00 1.55 8.77
N SER A 32 -3.67 1.54 8.68
CA SER A 32 -2.84 0.40 8.28
C SER A 32 -2.34 -0.42 9.48
N TYR A 33 -2.66 0.00 10.70
CA TYR A 33 -2.30 -0.73 11.92
C TYR A 33 -3.31 -1.83 12.25
N PRO A 34 -2.88 -2.93 12.92
CA PRO A 34 -3.79 -3.97 13.39
C PRO A 34 -4.96 -3.43 14.22
N PRO A 35 -6.16 -4.03 14.10
CA PRO A 35 -7.38 -3.49 14.72
C PRO A 35 -7.29 -3.29 16.21
N LYS A 36 -6.59 -4.17 16.93
CA LYS A 36 -6.43 -4.06 18.40
C LYS A 36 -5.62 -2.82 18.79
N ILE A 37 -4.56 -2.52 18.04
CA ILE A 37 -3.74 -1.31 18.25
C ILE A 37 -4.57 -0.08 17.96
N ARG A 38 -5.29 -0.07 16.81
CA ARG A 38 -6.15 1.04 16.45
C ARG A 38 -7.19 1.33 17.54
N LYS A 39 -7.87 0.29 18.04
CA LYS A 39 -8.84 0.42 19.13
C LYS A 39 -8.22 1.04 20.38
N ARG A 40 -7.02 0.56 20.80
CA ARG A 40 -6.30 1.12 21.96
C ARG A 40 -6.00 2.61 21.77
N VAL A 41 -5.54 2.99 20.56
CA VAL A 41 -5.21 4.39 20.24
C VAL A 41 -6.46 5.29 20.21
N GLU A 42 -7.61 4.76 19.77
CA GLU A 42 -8.91 5.46 19.82
C GLU A 42 -9.38 5.78 21.23
N GLU A 43 -9.01 4.94 22.21
CA GLU A 43 -9.33 5.14 23.64
C GLU A 43 -8.44 6.22 24.28
N LEU A 44 -7.32 6.60 23.66
CA LEU A 44 -6.41 7.64 24.14
C LEU A 44 -6.92 9.04 23.78
N PRO A 45 -7.23 9.91 24.78
CA PRO A 45 -7.86 11.22 24.53
C PRO A 45 -7.11 12.08 23.52
N GLN A 46 -5.76 12.04 23.56
CA GLN A 46 -4.90 12.84 22.70
C GLN A 46 -4.99 12.50 21.21
N TYR A 47 -5.51 11.31 20.84
CA TYR A 47 -5.56 10.87 19.42
C TYR A 47 -6.98 10.79 18.87
N LYS A 48 -8.01 10.87 19.71
CA LYS A 48 -9.42 10.66 19.34
C LYS A 48 -9.87 11.52 18.14
N ASP A 49 -9.64 12.81 18.19
CA ASP A 49 -10.04 13.73 17.11
C ASP A 49 -9.27 13.48 15.82
N SER A 50 -7.98 13.14 15.95
CA SER A 50 -7.12 12.83 14.80
C SER A 50 -7.60 11.59 14.08
N ILE A 51 -8.02 10.54 14.80
CA ILE A 51 -8.50 9.28 14.22
C ILE A 51 -9.83 9.49 13.51
N GLN A 52 -10.80 10.16 14.13
CA GLN A 52 -12.11 10.41 13.52
C GLN A 52 -12.00 11.19 12.21
N LYS A 53 -11.13 12.22 12.15
CA LYS A 53 -10.86 12.94 10.91
C LYS A 53 -10.28 12.03 9.81
N ARG A 54 -9.43 11.08 10.19
CA ARG A 54 -8.78 10.17 9.24
C ARG A 54 -9.72 9.10 8.73
N GLU A 55 -10.59 8.56 9.56
CA GLU A 55 -11.64 7.62 9.13
C GLU A 55 -12.55 8.24 8.08
N LYS A 56 -13.03 9.45 8.31
CA LYS A 56 -13.87 10.17 7.33
C LYS A 56 -13.16 10.40 6.00
N ALA A 57 -11.86 10.68 6.02
CA ALA A 57 -11.07 10.94 4.81
C ALA A 57 -10.53 9.65 4.14
N HIS A 58 -10.62 8.50 4.80
CA HIS A 58 -9.96 7.26 4.37
C HIS A 58 -10.46 6.75 3.03
N ILE A 59 -11.77 6.72 2.81
CA ILE A 59 -12.39 6.23 1.57
C ILE A 59 -11.98 7.12 0.38
N GLY A 60 -12.07 8.45 0.54
CA GLY A 60 -11.67 9.36 -0.51
C GLY A 60 -10.20 9.22 -0.89
N LYS A 61 -9.30 9.08 0.11
CA LYS A 61 -7.87 8.84 -0.14
C LYS A 61 -7.61 7.52 -0.85
N LYS A 62 -8.35 6.46 -0.51
CA LYS A 62 -8.24 5.17 -1.23
C LYS A 62 -8.63 5.31 -2.69
N ILE A 63 -9.75 5.96 -2.98
CA ILE A 63 -10.20 6.18 -4.37
C ILE A 63 -9.17 7.00 -5.15
N CYS A 64 -8.70 8.12 -4.59
CA CYS A 64 -7.64 8.92 -5.21
C CYS A 64 -6.36 8.10 -5.46
N GLY A 65 -5.97 7.26 -4.50
CA GLY A 65 -4.82 6.35 -4.65
C GLY A 65 -5.01 5.35 -5.78
N ILE A 66 -6.18 4.73 -5.91
CA ILE A 66 -6.49 3.79 -7.00
C ILE A 66 -6.40 4.49 -8.36
N VAL A 67 -7.01 5.66 -8.51
CA VAL A 67 -6.96 6.45 -9.75
C VAL A 67 -5.52 6.83 -10.09
N PHE A 68 -4.75 7.27 -9.10
CA PHE A 68 -3.34 7.58 -9.26
C PHE A 68 -2.54 6.38 -9.77
N PHE A 69 -2.71 5.20 -9.16
CA PHE A 69 -2.01 3.99 -9.60
C PHE A 69 -2.44 3.54 -11.00
N ILE A 70 -3.72 3.65 -11.37
CA ILE A 70 -4.18 3.36 -12.73
C ILE A 70 -3.45 4.25 -13.73
N ILE A 71 -3.36 5.56 -13.49
CA ILE A 71 -2.70 6.51 -14.38
C ILE A 71 -1.21 6.20 -14.50
N VAL A 72 -0.52 6.05 -13.36
CA VAL A 72 0.93 5.79 -13.32
C VAL A 72 1.28 4.48 -14.00
N PHE A 73 0.57 3.39 -13.68
CA PHE A 73 0.88 2.08 -14.26
C PHE A 73 0.48 1.96 -15.74
N SER A 74 -0.58 2.67 -16.15
CA SER A 74 -0.88 2.79 -17.59
C SER A 74 0.26 3.49 -18.35
N ALA A 75 0.78 4.58 -17.78
CA ALA A 75 1.93 5.29 -18.37
C ALA A 75 3.18 4.40 -18.41
N VAL A 76 3.52 3.72 -17.30
CA VAL A 76 4.67 2.80 -17.25
C VAL A 76 4.53 1.72 -18.32
N ALA A 77 3.39 1.03 -18.40
CA ALA A 77 3.15 -0.01 -19.40
C ALA A 77 3.25 0.54 -20.84
N TYR A 78 2.73 1.73 -21.08
CA TYR A 78 2.83 2.41 -22.38
C TYR A 78 4.29 2.66 -22.78
N PHE A 79 5.09 3.24 -21.88
CA PHE A 79 6.52 3.51 -22.16
C PHE A 79 7.35 2.24 -22.25
N SER A 80 6.92 1.14 -21.62
CA SER A 80 7.54 -0.19 -21.72
C SER A 80 7.18 -0.94 -23.02
N GLY A 81 6.37 -0.33 -23.88
CA GLY A 81 6.03 -0.89 -25.19
C GLY A 81 4.77 -1.76 -25.22
N CYS A 82 3.99 -1.82 -24.13
CA CYS A 82 2.71 -2.51 -24.13
C CYS A 82 1.70 -1.74 -25.00
N ARG A 83 1.12 -2.40 -26.01
CA ARG A 83 0.18 -1.77 -26.98
C ARG A 83 -1.14 -2.52 -27.11
N ASP A 84 -1.28 -3.66 -26.47
CA ASP A 84 -2.50 -4.46 -26.46
C ASP A 84 -2.96 -4.76 -25.04
N PHE A 85 -4.25 -5.18 -24.95
CA PHE A 85 -4.90 -5.45 -23.65
C PHE A 85 -4.13 -6.50 -22.82
N LYS A 86 -3.73 -7.61 -23.45
CA LYS A 86 -3.13 -8.74 -22.76
C LYS A 86 -1.74 -8.40 -22.22
N SER A 87 -0.88 -7.81 -23.06
CA SER A 87 0.47 -7.41 -22.64
C SER A 87 0.40 -6.37 -21.52
N THR A 88 -0.49 -5.37 -21.62
CA THR A 88 -0.68 -4.34 -20.60
C THR A 88 -1.20 -4.95 -19.29
N PHE A 89 -2.21 -5.82 -19.36
CA PHE A 89 -2.76 -6.46 -18.16
C PHE A 89 -1.69 -7.22 -17.39
N PHE A 90 -0.95 -8.11 -18.04
CA PHE A 90 0.08 -8.89 -17.36
C PHE A 90 1.24 -8.03 -16.87
N HIS A 91 1.67 -7.03 -17.62
CA HIS A 91 2.73 -6.12 -17.21
C HIS A 91 2.35 -5.37 -15.91
N VAL A 92 1.18 -4.72 -15.90
CA VAL A 92 0.69 -3.97 -14.74
C VAL A 92 0.41 -4.89 -13.55
N PHE A 93 -0.20 -6.05 -13.79
CA PHE A 93 -0.50 -7.01 -12.72
C PHE A 93 0.76 -7.54 -12.04
N ILE A 94 1.77 -7.94 -12.82
CA ILE A 94 3.04 -8.44 -12.27
C ILE A 94 3.75 -7.32 -11.50
N LEU A 95 3.82 -6.11 -12.06
CA LEU A 95 4.43 -4.97 -11.39
C LEU A 95 3.75 -4.66 -10.05
N PHE A 96 2.41 -4.60 -10.05
CA PHE A 96 1.64 -4.39 -8.82
C PHE A 96 1.83 -5.53 -7.81
N LEU A 97 1.78 -6.78 -8.27
CA LEU A 97 1.94 -7.96 -7.41
C LEU A 97 3.31 -7.97 -6.73
N VAL A 98 4.39 -7.67 -7.47
CA VAL A 98 5.74 -7.59 -6.90
C VAL A 98 5.82 -6.50 -5.82
N VAL A 99 5.27 -5.32 -6.06
CA VAL A 99 5.22 -4.23 -5.07
C VAL A 99 4.41 -4.63 -3.85
N ASN A 100 3.25 -5.27 -4.03
CA ASN A 100 2.39 -5.73 -2.94
C ASN A 100 3.05 -6.83 -2.08
N LEU A 101 3.77 -7.76 -2.70
CA LEU A 101 4.53 -8.79 -1.98
C LEU A 101 5.75 -8.18 -1.27
N PHE A 102 6.43 -7.23 -1.89
CA PHE A 102 7.51 -6.48 -1.28
C PHE A 102 7.01 -5.69 -0.05
N ASP A 103 5.87 -5.01 -0.15
CA ASP A 103 5.23 -4.34 0.97
C ASP A 103 4.95 -5.31 2.12
N LEU A 104 4.31 -6.45 1.83
CA LEU A 104 4.01 -7.47 2.83
C LEU A 104 5.28 -8.00 3.53
N PHE A 105 6.25 -8.49 2.78
CA PHE A 105 7.38 -9.22 3.37
C PHE A 105 8.47 -8.30 3.92
N VAL A 106 8.75 -7.18 3.24
CA VAL A 106 9.85 -6.29 3.62
C VAL A 106 9.35 -5.17 4.53
N LEU A 107 8.30 -4.45 4.14
CA LEU A 107 7.85 -3.28 4.91
C LEU A 107 6.99 -3.69 6.09
N ASP A 108 5.96 -4.51 5.88
CA ASP A 108 5.04 -4.90 6.95
C ASP A 108 5.68 -5.92 7.90
N MET A 109 6.00 -7.13 7.41
CA MET A 109 6.53 -8.20 8.26
C MET A 109 7.97 -7.93 8.70
N GLY A 110 8.81 -7.37 7.82
CA GLY A 110 10.22 -7.10 8.11
C GLY A 110 10.40 -5.86 9.00
N ILE A 111 9.91 -4.71 8.57
CA ILE A 111 10.18 -3.44 9.24
C ILE A 111 9.11 -3.09 10.27
N PHE A 112 7.83 -3.04 9.87
CA PHE A 112 6.74 -2.58 10.74
C PHE A 112 6.59 -3.46 11.99
N CYS A 113 6.50 -4.76 11.82
CA CYS A 113 6.30 -5.70 12.93
C CYS A 113 7.44 -5.68 13.97
N HIS A 114 8.65 -5.25 13.57
CA HIS A 114 9.85 -5.30 14.42
C HIS A 114 10.35 -3.92 14.87
N SER A 115 9.93 -2.83 14.22
CA SER A 115 10.42 -1.49 14.52
C SER A 115 9.79 -0.91 15.80
N LYS A 116 10.60 -0.68 16.82
CA LYS A 116 10.17 0.05 18.04
C LYS A 116 9.82 1.51 17.75
N LYS A 117 10.42 2.12 16.72
CA LYS A 117 10.16 3.52 16.35
C LYS A 117 8.76 3.74 15.76
N LEU A 118 8.12 2.69 15.27
CA LEU A 118 6.75 2.74 14.73
C LEU A 118 5.68 2.44 15.80
N ARG A 119 6.08 2.20 17.06
CA ARG A 119 5.15 2.05 18.18
C ARG A 119 4.51 3.41 18.50
N ILE A 120 3.21 3.42 18.62
CA ILE A 120 2.46 4.62 19.01
C ILE A 120 2.54 4.78 20.53
N PRO A 121 2.86 5.98 21.07
CA PRO A 121 2.88 6.20 22.51
C PRO A 121 1.55 5.80 23.17
N GLY A 122 1.64 4.99 24.24
CA GLY A 122 0.49 4.39 24.95
C GLY A 122 0.08 3.00 24.44
N THR A 123 0.93 2.39 23.55
CA THR A 123 0.75 1.01 23.07
C THR A 123 2.03 0.19 23.18
N GLU A 124 2.97 0.59 24.03
CA GLU A 124 4.29 -0.03 24.18
C GLU A 124 4.22 -1.47 24.66
N ASP A 125 3.17 -1.80 25.41
CA ASP A 125 2.85 -3.13 25.96
C ASP A 125 2.27 -4.10 24.93
N MET A 126 1.93 -3.62 23.72
CA MET A 126 1.18 -4.38 22.70
C MET A 126 2.10 -5.03 21.65
N GLU A 127 3.26 -5.56 22.03
CA GLU A 127 4.23 -6.10 21.07
C GLU A 127 3.65 -7.24 20.19
N LYS A 128 2.83 -8.11 20.79
CA LYS A 128 2.21 -9.23 20.08
C LYS A 128 1.23 -8.75 19.01
N GLU A 129 0.47 -7.71 19.31
CA GLU A 129 -0.51 -7.12 18.41
C GLU A 129 0.16 -6.42 17.21
N TYR A 130 1.34 -5.84 17.40
CA TYR A 130 2.15 -5.31 16.30
C TYR A 130 2.67 -6.42 15.36
N LYS A 131 2.87 -7.64 15.85
CA LYS A 131 3.31 -8.80 15.07
C LYS A 131 2.13 -9.61 14.52
N ASP A 132 0.99 -8.97 14.23
CA ASP A 132 -0.17 -9.63 13.62
C ASP A 132 0.07 -9.88 12.12
N TYR A 133 0.88 -10.89 11.81
CA TYR A 133 1.20 -11.30 10.44
C TYR A 133 -0.04 -11.67 9.62
N PHE A 134 -1.08 -12.21 10.28
CA PHE A 134 -2.32 -12.58 9.60
C PHE A 134 -3.07 -11.35 9.11
N PHE A 135 -3.09 -10.28 9.88
CA PHE A 135 -3.67 -9.01 9.47
C PHE A 135 -2.98 -8.46 8.21
N HIS A 136 -1.64 -8.46 8.18
CA HIS A 136 -0.86 -8.00 7.03
C HIS A 136 -1.05 -8.91 5.81
N ALA A 137 -1.04 -10.23 5.98
CA ALA A 137 -1.31 -11.18 4.89
C ALA A 137 -2.71 -11.00 4.29
N LYS A 138 -3.74 -10.79 5.13
CA LYS A 138 -5.10 -10.46 4.68
C LYS A 138 -5.13 -9.14 3.89
N GLY A 139 -4.39 -8.14 4.36
CA GLY A 139 -4.24 -6.85 3.66
C GLY A 139 -3.63 -7.04 2.26
N ALA A 140 -2.56 -7.80 2.16
CA ALA A 140 -1.90 -8.11 0.89
C ALA A 140 -2.79 -8.94 -0.06
N PHE A 141 -3.59 -9.87 0.46
CA PHE A 141 -4.58 -10.59 -0.35
C PHE A 141 -5.61 -9.63 -0.96
N ILE A 142 -6.17 -8.71 -0.17
CA ILE A 142 -7.09 -7.67 -0.66
C ILE A 142 -6.36 -6.75 -1.66
N GLY A 143 -5.09 -6.40 -1.38
CA GLY A 143 -4.23 -5.66 -2.30
C GLY A 143 -4.07 -6.35 -3.65
N THR A 144 -3.86 -7.68 -3.66
CA THR A 144 -3.76 -8.46 -4.91
C THR A 144 -5.04 -8.39 -5.74
N LEU A 145 -6.22 -8.50 -5.10
CA LEU A 145 -7.51 -8.33 -5.80
C LEU A 145 -7.65 -6.93 -6.39
N LEU A 146 -7.22 -5.92 -5.64
CA LEU A 146 -7.19 -4.54 -6.13
C LEU A 146 -6.22 -4.38 -7.31
N GLY A 147 -5.07 -5.06 -7.27
CA GLY A 147 -4.11 -5.12 -8.38
C GLY A 147 -4.72 -5.64 -9.67
N VAL A 148 -5.59 -6.66 -9.59
CA VAL A 148 -6.35 -7.15 -10.76
C VAL A 148 -7.23 -6.05 -11.33
N VAL A 149 -7.95 -5.31 -10.47
CA VAL A 149 -8.82 -4.21 -10.92
C VAL A 149 -8.02 -3.10 -11.59
N ILE A 150 -6.89 -2.70 -10.99
CA ILE A 150 -5.98 -1.69 -11.56
C ILE A 150 -5.43 -2.15 -12.92
N ALA A 151 -5.01 -3.41 -13.02
CA ALA A 151 -4.47 -3.97 -14.26
C ALA A 151 -5.54 -4.02 -15.38
N LEU A 152 -6.77 -4.42 -15.05
CA LEU A 152 -7.89 -4.42 -16.01
C LEU A 152 -8.21 -3.00 -16.49
N ALA A 153 -8.27 -2.02 -15.58
CA ALA A 153 -8.53 -0.63 -15.92
C ALA A 153 -7.41 -0.05 -16.81
N SER A 154 -6.15 -0.30 -16.46
CA SER A 154 -4.98 0.14 -17.24
C SER A 154 -4.97 -0.48 -18.63
N ALA A 155 -5.26 -1.78 -18.75
CA ALA A 155 -5.35 -2.47 -20.03
C ALA A 155 -6.51 -1.95 -20.89
N GLY A 156 -7.65 -1.63 -20.26
CA GLY A 156 -8.78 -1.00 -20.93
C GLY A 156 -8.43 0.38 -21.50
N ILE A 157 -7.76 1.21 -20.72
CA ILE A 157 -7.27 2.54 -21.16
C ILE A 157 -6.36 2.40 -22.37
N ILE A 158 -5.33 1.58 -22.29
CA ILE A 158 -4.38 1.38 -23.41
C ILE A 158 -5.12 0.90 -24.68
N LYS A 159 -6.04 -0.06 -24.54
CA LYS A 159 -6.81 -0.56 -25.70
C LYS A 159 -7.72 0.48 -26.35
N ILE A 160 -8.23 1.45 -25.58
CA ILE A 160 -9.16 2.49 -26.10
C ILE A 160 -8.38 3.60 -26.82
N PHE A 161 -7.19 3.94 -26.31
CA PHE A 161 -6.41 5.10 -26.79
C PHE A 161 -5.31 4.72 -27.82
N LEU A 162 -5.10 3.45 -28.08
CA LEU A 162 -4.16 2.92 -29.06
C LEU A 162 -4.79 1.92 -30.01
#